data_9f0fac01641c5976083442b601a20e48
#
_entry.id   9f0fac01641c5976083442b601a20e48
#
_cell.length_a   1.000
_cell.length_b   1.000
_cell.length_c   1.000
_cell.angle_alpha   90.00
_cell.angle_beta   90.00
_cell.angle_gamma   90.00
#
_symmetry.space_group_name_H-M   'P 1'
#
loop_
_entity.id
_entity.type
_entity.pdbx_description
1 polymer ?
#
loop_
_entity_poly.entity_id
_entity_poly.type
_entity_poly.pdbx_seq_one_letter_code
_entity_poly.pdbx_strand_id
1 'polypeptide(L)'
;MSTNTVTPRRLRWRSLVLLAMLLAPLLWPVHFLAERYYREVLIEQNRQTLDLYVANLLGTLRRYEVLPQILGDLPGLRAALHSPVVPAALDNANRLLARVKSQTGADVIYLMNPRGVTLAASNWDKPDSFVAGNFAFRPYFREALAGRLGRFFGLGTTSGKRGYYFAYPVREDEHNIGALVVKVDLDHTETLWGNTPEQLLVTDTNGVVILTSRPDWRFHASRPLDRVEQSAIAANQPYPTQAP
;
A
#
# COMPACT_ATOMS: atom_id res chain seq x y z
N MET A 1 -92.08 0.93 -3.25
CA MET A 1 -91.23 2.13 -3.16
C MET A 1 -89.94 1.76 -2.36
N SER A 2 -88.86 1.54 -3.08
CA SER A 2 -87.58 1.08 -2.48
C SER A 2 -86.69 2.31 -2.37
N THR A 3 -86.37 2.74 -1.19
CA THR A 3 -85.44 3.83 -0.93
C THR A 3 -84.01 3.27 -0.81
N ASN A 4 -83.26 3.41 -1.87
CA ASN A 4 -81.79 3.17 -1.85
C ASN A 4 -81.05 4.24 -1.04
N THR A 5 -80.63 3.91 0.16
CA THR A 5 -79.75 4.77 0.94
C THR A 5 -78.31 4.64 0.42
N VAL A 6 -77.87 5.59 -0.36
CA VAL A 6 -76.48 5.73 -0.78
C VAL A 6 -75.65 6.19 0.43
N THR A 7 -74.89 5.27 1.03
CA THR A 7 -73.93 5.61 2.09
C THR A 7 -72.81 6.44 1.50
N PRO A 8 -72.47 7.62 2.05
CA PRO A 8 -71.55 8.54 1.43
C PRO A 8 -70.09 8.03 1.50
N ARG A 9 -69.49 7.86 0.33
CA ARG A 9 -68.09 7.52 0.08
C ARG A 9 -67.08 8.39 0.87
N ARG A 10 -67.57 9.55 1.34
CA ARG A 10 -66.80 10.55 2.16
C ARG A 10 -66.50 10.04 3.58
N LEU A 11 -67.32 9.19 4.18
CA LEU A 11 -67.12 8.69 5.54
C LEU A 11 -65.99 7.67 5.59
N ARG A 12 -65.82 6.85 4.54
CA ARG A 12 -64.73 5.91 4.40
C ARG A 12 -63.34 6.59 4.24
N TRP A 13 -63.30 7.71 3.54
CA TRP A 13 -62.03 8.46 3.34
C TRP A 13 -61.56 9.14 4.62
N ARG A 14 -62.46 9.68 5.42
CA ARG A 14 -62.15 10.25 6.74
C ARG A 14 -61.59 9.20 7.72
N SER A 15 -62.15 8.01 7.72
CA SER A 15 -61.68 6.89 8.55
C SER A 15 -60.30 6.40 8.09
N LEU A 16 -60.00 6.36 6.79
CA LEU A 16 -58.69 6.02 6.25
C LEU A 16 -57.63 7.08 6.60
N VAL A 17 -57.99 8.36 6.52
CA VAL A 17 -57.07 9.47 6.91
C VAL A 17 -56.78 9.44 8.41
N LEU A 18 -57.80 9.19 9.25
CA LEU A 18 -57.59 9.05 10.71
C LEU A 18 -56.73 7.83 11.04
N LEU A 19 -56.91 6.72 10.36
CA LEU A 19 -56.09 5.51 10.51
C LEU A 19 -54.64 5.77 10.08
N ALA A 20 -54.44 6.47 8.97
CA ALA A 20 -53.12 6.88 8.49
C ALA A 20 -52.43 7.84 9.46
N MET A 21 -53.15 8.83 10.02
CA MET A 21 -52.63 9.74 11.04
C MET A 21 -52.24 9.02 12.35
N LEU A 22 -52.91 7.92 12.68
CA LEU A 22 -52.63 7.12 13.85
C LEU A 22 -51.44 6.16 13.64
N LEU A 23 -51.27 5.66 12.42
CA LEU A 23 -50.19 4.75 12.05
C LEU A 23 -48.89 5.44 11.69
N ALA A 24 -48.93 6.65 11.12
CA ALA A 24 -47.75 7.39 10.72
C ALA A 24 -46.75 7.64 11.87
N PRO A 25 -47.18 8.08 13.09
CA PRO A 25 -46.24 8.24 14.21
C PRO A 25 -45.67 6.93 14.76
N LEU A 26 -46.32 5.79 14.48
CA LEU A 26 -45.83 4.48 14.87
C LEU A 26 -44.78 3.96 13.87
N LEU A 27 -44.87 4.32 12.60
CA LEU A 27 -43.92 3.91 11.54
C LEU A 27 -42.62 4.66 11.64
N TRP A 28 -42.60 5.92 12.16
CA TRP A 28 -41.39 6.74 12.26
C TRP A 28 -40.32 6.14 13.19
N PRO A 29 -40.64 5.76 14.46
CA PRO A 29 -39.66 5.10 15.29
C PRO A 29 -39.18 3.75 14.74
N VAL A 30 -40.03 3.00 14.06
CA VAL A 30 -39.67 1.73 13.41
C VAL A 30 -38.66 2.00 12.29
N HIS A 31 -38.89 3.01 11.44
CA HIS A 31 -37.98 3.42 10.39
C HIS A 31 -36.62 3.86 10.97
N PHE A 32 -36.64 4.71 12.02
CA PHE A 32 -35.44 5.19 12.68
C PHE A 32 -34.64 4.06 13.36
N LEU A 33 -35.29 3.11 14.01
CA LEU A 33 -34.66 1.93 14.60
C LEU A 33 -34.09 1.00 13.53
N ALA A 34 -34.82 0.81 12.42
CA ALA A 34 -34.35 0.01 11.30
C ALA A 34 -33.12 0.64 10.63
N GLU A 35 -33.12 1.97 10.40
CA GLU A 35 -31.95 2.66 9.86
C GLU A 35 -30.71 2.52 10.75
N ARG A 36 -30.88 2.69 12.09
CA ARG A 36 -29.76 2.52 13.01
C ARG A 36 -29.23 1.09 12.99
N TYR A 37 -30.11 0.09 13.04
CA TYR A 37 -29.74 -1.31 13.00
C TYR A 37 -29.00 -1.67 11.70
N TYR A 38 -29.55 -1.29 10.53
CA TYR A 38 -28.91 -1.55 9.25
C TYR A 38 -27.58 -0.82 9.11
N ARG A 39 -27.47 0.40 9.64
CA ARG A 39 -26.21 1.16 9.64
C ARG A 39 -25.14 0.45 10.48
N GLU A 40 -25.47 -0.02 11.66
CA GLU A 40 -24.55 -0.75 12.53
C GLU A 40 -24.10 -2.07 11.89
N VAL A 41 -25.03 -2.82 11.29
CA VAL A 41 -24.71 -4.05 10.57
C VAL A 41 -23.79 -3.79 9.38
N LEU A 42 -24.07 -2.75 8.59
CA LEU A 42 -23.24 -2.37 7.44
C LEU A 42 -21.86 -1.92 7.86
N ILE A 43 -21.74 -1.14 8.93
CA ILE A 43 -20.44 -0.70 9.47
C ILE A 43 -19.62 -1.92 9.92
N GLU A 44 -20.25 -2.85 10.63
CA GLU A 44 -19.53 -4.05 11.10
C GLU A 44 -19.11 -4.96 9.94
N GLN A 45 -19.96 -5.17 8.95
CA GLN A 45 -19.62 -5.92 7.74
C GLN A 45 -18.46 -5.28 6.96
N ASN A 46 -18.53 -3.95 6.76
CA ASN A 46 -17.45 -3.21 6.08
C ASN A 46 -16.14 -3.26 6.87
N ARG A 47 -16.20 -3.20 8.20
CA ARG A 47 -15.03 -3.34 9.06
C ARG A 47 -14.37 -4.71 8.92
N GLN A 48 -15.16 -5.79 8.99
CA GLN A 48 -14.65 -7.16 8.81
C GLN A 48 -14.02 -7.35 7.42
N THR A 49 -14.66 -6.81 6.39
CA THR A 49 -14.13 -6.82 5.03
C THR A 49 -12.81 -6.05 4.95
N LEU A 50 -12.75 -4.85 5.54
CA LEU A 50 -11.51 -4.05 5.59
C LEU A 50 -10.39 -4.79 6.32
N ASP A 51 -10.69 -5.42 7.46
CA ASP A 51 -9.71 -6.19 8.22
C ASP A 51 -9.11 -7.34 7.40
N LEU A 52 -9.89 -7.99 6.53
CA LEU A 52 -9.40 -9.00 5.60
C LEU A 52 -8.44 -8.42 4.56
N TYR A 53 -8.76 -7.26 3.96
CA TYR A 53 -7.86 -6.60 3.01
C TYR A 53 -6.56 -6.14 3.68
N VAL A 54 -6.65 -5.57 4.88
CA VAL A 54 -5.48 -5.17 5.68
C VAL A 54 -4.63 -6.39 6.02
N ALA A 55 -5.22 -7.48 6.49
CA ALA A 55 -4.50 -8.71 6.81
C ALA A 55 -3.79 -9.31 5.58
N ASN A 56 -4.44 -9.30 4.42
CA ASN A 56 -3.87 -9.77 3.16
C ASN A 56 -2.67 -8.90 2.73
N LEU A 57 -2.83 -7.57 2.74
CA LEU A 57 -1.75 -6.64 2.40
C LEU A 57 -0.56 -6.79 3.35
N LEU A 58 -0.81 -6.78 4.67
CA LEU A 58 0.23 -6.95 5.67
C LEU A 58 0.90 -8.33 5.58
N GLY A 59 0.14 -9.39 5.31
CA GLY A 59 0.67 -10.73 5.08
C GLY A 59 1.61 -10.77 3.89
N THR A 60 1.24 -10.11 2.79
CA THR A 60 2.10 -9.97 1.60
C THR A 60 3.38 -9.22 1.94
N LEU A 61 3.28 -8.07 2.59
CA LEU A 61 4.46 -7.25 2.94
C LEU A 61 5.39 -7.94 3.93
N ARG A 62 4.86 -8.58 4.97
CA ARG A 62 5.66 -9.28 5.99
C ARG A 62 6.54 -10.39 5.41
N ARG A 63 6.08 -11.08 4.37
CA ARG A 63 6.86 -12.12 3.69
C ARG A 63 8.16 -11.57 3.10
N TYR A 64 8.15 -10.31 2.63
CA TYR A 64 9.33 -9.68 2.04
C TYR A 64 10.17 -8.90 3.04
N GLU A 65 9.59 -8.48 4.15
CA GLU A 65 10.25 -7.68 5.18
C GLU A 65 11.46 -8.35 5.80
N VAL A 66 11.41 -9.67 5.98
CA VAL A 66 12.48 -10.45 6.59
C VAL A 66 13.62 -10.78 5.61
N LEU A 67 13.38 -10.71 4.30
CA LEU A 67 14.34 -11.10 3.29
C LEU A 67 15.66 -10.30 3.33
N PRO A 68 15.66 -8.96 3.43
CA PRO A 68 16.90 -8.20 3.46
C PRO A 68 17.78 -8.59 4.64
N GLN A 69 17.18 -8.92 5.79
CA GLN A 69 17.92 -9.35 6.98
C GLN A 69 18.59 -10.70 6.76
N ILE A 70 17.84 -11.69 6.29
CA ILE A 70 18.37 -13.05 6.06
C ILE A 70 19.45 -13.04 4.97
N LEU A 71 19.24 -12.32 3.91
CA LEU A 71 20.16 -12.27 2.77
C LEU A 71 21.42 -11.47 3.09
N GLY A 72 21.33 -10.42 3.92
CA GLY A 72 22.45 -9.55 4.28
C GLY A 72 23.61 -10.32 4.95
N ASP A 73 23.31 -11.45 5.56
CA ASP A 73 24.32 -12.31 6.21
C ASP A 73 25.06 -13.26 5.25
N LEU A 74 24.65 -13.30 3.98
CA LEU A 74 25.26 -14.21 3.01
C LEU A 74 26.71 -13.78 2.65
N PRO A 75 27.71 -14.68 2.75
CA PRO A 75 29.11 -14.33 2.49
C PRO A 75 29.36 -13.75 1.09
N GLY A 76 28.63 -14.23 0.08
CA GLY A 76 28.75 -13.74 -1.30
C GLY A 76 28.36 -12.27 -1.47
N LEU A 77 27.43 -11.75 -0.67
CA LEU A 77 27.03 -10.33 -0.70
C LEU A 77 28.04 -9.46 0.05
N ARG A 78 28.59 -9.93 1.18
CA ARG A 78 29.67 -9.25 1.90
C ARG A 78 30.94 -9.15 1.03
N ALA A 79 31.30 -10.24 0.33
CA ALA A 79 32.44 -10.25 -0.59
C ALA A 79 32.30 -9.17 -1.69
N ALA A 80 31.08 -8.95 -2.23
CA ALA A 80 30.84 -7.92 -3.23
C ALA A 80 30.99 -6.48 -2.65
N LEU A 81 30.66 -6.28 -1.36
CA LEU A 81 30.87 -5.00 -0.67
C LEU A 81 32.35 -4.70 -0.41
N HIS A 82 33.16 -5.72 -0.06
CA HIS A 82 34.57 -5.57 0.17
C HIS A 82 35.40 -5.40 -1.11
N SER A 83 34.95 -6.04 -2.19
CA SER A 83 35.70 -6.05 -3.46
C SER A 83 34.84 -5.54 -4.62
N PRO A 84 34.36 -4.27 -4.56
CA PRO A 84 33.42 -3.73 -5.55
C PRO A 84 34.05 -3.51 -6.94
N VAL A 85 35.38 -3.67 -7.07
CA VAL A 85 36.10 -3.59 -8.34
C VAL A 85 36.40 -4.97 -8.94
N VAL A 86 36.05 -6.07 -8.25
CA VAL A 86 36.27 -7.43 -8.75
C VAL A 86 35.03 -7.92 -9.48
N PRO A 87 35.07 -8.04 -10.83
CA PRO A 87 33.90 -8.41 -11.61
C PRO A 87 33.26 -9.72 -11.15
N ALA A 88 34.08 -10.73 -10.84
CA ALA A 88 33.58 -12.04 -10.41
C ALA A 88 32.77 -11.99 -9.10
N ALA A 89 33.12 -11.10 -8.14
CA ALA A 89 32.37 -10.92 -6.90
C ALA A 89 30.99 -10.31 -7.17
N LEU A 90 30.94 -9.27 -8.02
CA LEU A 90 29.70 -8.61 -8.43
C LEU A 90 28.79 -9.56 -9.24
N ASP A 91 29.36 -10.30 -10.17
CA ASP A 91 28.60 -11.28 -10.98
C ASP A 91 28.00 -12.38 -10.10
N ASN A 92 28.75 -12.87 -9.10
CA ASN A 92 28.23 -13.86 -8.15
C ASN A 92 27.07 -13.27 -7.33
N ALA A 93 27.21 -12.03 -6.85
CA ALA A 93 26.14 -11.32 -6.14
C ALA A 93 24.91 -11.13 -7.03
N ASN A 94 25.07 -10.67 -8.27
CA ASN A 94 24.00 -10.51 -9.24
C ASN A 94 23.21 -11.83 -9.46
N ARG A 95 23.92 -12.91 -9.75
CA ARG A 95 23.30 -14.25 -9.94
C ARG A 95 22.60 -14.75 -8.68
N LEU A 96 23.18 -14.52 -7.52
CA LEU A 96 22.56 -14.87 -6.23
C LEU A 96 21.24 -14.11 -6.04
N LEU A 97 21.25 -12.78 -6.23
CA LEU A 97 20.07 -11.94 -6.09
C LEU A 97 18.99 -12.30 -7.12
N ALA A 98 19.37 -12.59 -8.37
CA ALA A 98 18.45 -13.02 -9.41
C ALA A 98 17.77 -14.37 -9.06
N ARG A 99 18.53 -15.32 -8.51
CA ARG A 99 17.98 -16.62 -8.03
C ARG A 99 16.99 -16.40 -6.89
N VAL A 100 17.35 -15.60 -5.89
CA VAL A 100 16.45 -15.32 -4.76
C VAL A 100 15.18 -14.61 -5.24
N LYS A 101 15.31 -13.64 -6.14
CA LYS A 101 14.16 -12.98 -6.78
C LYS A 101 13.20 -14.00 -7.41
N SER A 102 13.72 -14.94 -8.21
CA SER A 102 12.89 -15.94 -8.89
C SER A 102 12.17 -16.88 -7.93
N GLN A 103 12.74 -17.16 -6.76
CA GLN A 103 12.17 -18.04 -5.73
C GLN A 103 11.15 -17.33 -4.84
N THR A 104 11.33 -16.01 -4.61
CA THR A 104 10.50 -15.25 -3.67
C THR A 104 9.37 -14.47 -4.33
N GLY A 105 9.49 -14.17 -5.63
CA GLY A 105 8.58 -13.30 -6.35
C GLY A 105 8.77 -11.81 -6.04
N ALA A 106 9.89 -11.42 -5.43
CA ALA A 106 10.24 -10.01 -5.26
C ALA A 106 10.37 -9.32 -6.64
N ASP A 107 10.07 -8.01 -6.71
CA ASP A 107 10.22 -7.26 -7.97
C ASP A 107 11.71 -7.06 -8.29
N VAL A 108 12.45 -6.45 -7.38
CA VAL A 108 13.91 -6.29 -7.48
C VAL A 108 14.55 -6.47 -6.11
N ILE A 109 15.72 -7.14 -6.07
CA ILE A 109 16.59 -7.22 -4.89
C ILE A 109 17.93 -6.63 -5.27
N TYR A 110 18.50 -5.72 -4.45
CA TYR A 110 19.73 -5.06 -4.77
C TYR A 110 20.59 -4.71 -3.55
N LEU A 111 21.89 -4.69 -3.77
CA LEU A 111 22.92 -4.46 -2.76
C LEU A 111 23.53 -3.07 -2.96
N MET A 112 23.55 -2.27 -1.91
CA MET A 112 24.08 -0.92 -1.93
C MET A 112 25.31 -0.80 -1.00
N ASN A 113 26.29 -0.03 -1.44
CA ASN A 113 27.42 0.33 -0.59
C ASN A 113 27.05 1.46 0.40
N PRO A 114 27.92 1.83 1.37
CA PRO A 114 27.61 2.88 2.34
C PRO A 114 27.37 4.28 1.74
N ARG A 115 27.74 4.50 0.47
CA ARG A 115 27.49 5.76 -0.26
C ARG A 115 26.15 5.76 -1.02
N GLY A 116 25.37 4.69 -0.90
CA GLY A 116 24.07 4.57 -1.56
C GLY A 116 24.13 4.14 -3.02
N VAL A 117 25.29 3.74 -3.53
CA VAL A 117 25.46 3.22 -4.89
C VAL A 117 25.13 1.74 -4.91
N THR A 118 24.29 1.32 -5.84
CA THR A 118 23.96 -0.08 -6.08
C THR A 118 25.10 -0.80 -6.76
N LEU A 119 25.67 -1.79 -6.11
CA LEU A 119 26.78 -2.61 -6.61
C LEU A 119 26.31 -3.84 -7.38
N ALA A 120 25.22 -4.46 -6.93
CA ALA A 120 24.63 -5.64 -7.54
C ALA A 120 23.12 -5.58 -7.45
N ALA A 121 22.43 -6.16 -8.44
CA ALA A 121 20.98 -6.19 -8.48
C ALA A 121 20.45 -7.46 -9.18
N SER A 122 19.28 -7.91 -8.78
CA SER A 122 18.62 -9.08 -9.40
C SER A 122 18.16 -8.83 -10.85
N ASN A 123 18.11 -7.56 -11.28
CA ASN A 123 17.79 -7.14 -12.65
C ASN A 123 19.02 -6.53 -13.36
N TRP A 124 20.21 -6.98 -13.02
CA TRP A 124 21.49 -6.45 -13.50
C TRP A 124 21.63 -6.51 -15.03
N ASP A 125 20.97 -7.46 -15.68
CA ASP A 125 20.99 -7.72 -17.12
C ASP A 125 19.84 -7.03 -17.89
N LYS A 126 19.06 -6.19 -17.23
CA LYS A 126 17.88 -5.54 -17.80
C LYS A 126 18.11 -4.07 -18.14
N PRO A 127 17.36 -3.50 -19.12
CA PRO A 127 17.47 -2.07 -19.45
C PRO A 127 17.15 -1.13 -18.27
N ASP A 128 16.29 -1.58 -17.34
CA ASP A 128 15.91 -0.88 -16.13
C ASP A 128 16.73 -1.34 -14.90
N SER A 129 17.98 -1.76 -15.15
CA SER A 129 18.89 -2.21 -14.10
C SER A 129 19.11 -1.14 -13.03
N PHE A 130 19.16 -1.58 -11.78
CA PHE A 130 19.46 -0.70 -10.63
C PHE A 130 20.97 -0.56 -10.38
N VAL A 131 21.80 -1.38 -11.03
CA VAL A 131 23.27 -1.31 -10.89
C VAL A 131 23.77 0.07 -11.28
N ALA A 132 24.73 0.61 -10.51
CA ALA A 132 25.28 1.95 -10.58
C ALA A 132 24.32 3.10 -10.19
N GLY A 133 23.03 2.82 -9.97
CA GLY A 133 22.10 3.80 -9.44
C GLY A 133 22.44 4.22 -8.01
N ASN A 134 22.31 5.51 -7.69
CA ASN A 134 22.51 6.03 -6.34
C ASN A 134 21.16 6.40 -5.70
N PHE A 135 20.84 5.76 -4.60
CA PHE A 135 19.59 5.95 -3.85
C PHE A 135 19.85 6.39 -2.40
N ALA A 136 20.97 7.06 -2.13
CA ALA A 136 21.32 7.58 -0.80
C ALA A 136 20.24 8.54 -0.22
N PHE A 137 19.52 9.22 -1.10
CA PHE A 137 18.45 10.14 -0.70
C PHE A 137 17.19 9.45 -0.17
N ARG A 138 17.03 8.15 -0.41
CA ARG A 138 15.84 7.41 -0.01
C ARG A 138 15.80 7.14 1.50
N PRO A 139 14.61 7.32 2.14
CA PRO A 139 14.47 7.09 3.58
C PRO A 139 14.85 5.67 4.01
N TYR A 140 14.45 4.65 3.26
CA TYR A 140 14.78 3.25 3.59
C TYR A 140 16.28 2.99 3.68
N PHE A 141 17.08 3.64 2.83
CA PHE A 141 18.54 3.49 2.84
C PHE A 141 19.14 4.16 4.08
N ARG A 142 18.70 5.37 4.41
CA ARG A 142 19.18 6.09 5.60
C ARG A 142 18.85 5.33 6.89
N GLU A 143 17.65 4.74 6.98
CA GLU A 143 17.27 3.88 8.10
C GLU A 143 18.16 2.63 8.19
N ALA A 144 18.42 1.96 7.06
CA ALA A 144 19.30 0.81 7.03
C ALA A 144 20.73 1.15 7.48
N LEU A 145 21.31 2.26 6.98
CA LEU A 145 22.64 2.68 7.45
C LEU A 145 22.66 3.06 8.93
N ALA A 146 21.55 3.52 9.48
CA ALA A 146 21.41 3.77 10.92
C ALA A 146 21.18 2.47 11.74
N GLY A 147 21.30 1.29 11.12
CA GLY A 147 21.18 -0.01 11.78
C GLY A 147 19.73 -0.50 11.98
N ARG A 148 18.75 0.15 11.38
CA ARG A 148 17.32 -0.15 11.52
C ARG A 148 16.74 -0.73 10.22
N LEU A 149 15.60 -1.40 10.33
CA LEU A 149 14.82 -1.79 9.15
C LEU A 149 14.17 -0.55 8.53
N GLY A 150 14.59 -0.23 7.30
CA GLY A 150 13.97 0.83 6.50
C GLY A 150 12.76 0.33 5.74
N ARG A 151 11.67 1.07 5.79
CA ARG A 151 10.42 0.84 5.03
C ARG A 151 10.08 2.10 4.26
N PHE A 152 9.67 1.93 3.01
CA PHE A 152 9.32 3.07 2.18
C PHE A 152 8.42 2.63 1.03
N PHE A 153 7.34 3.37 0.80
CA PHE A 153 6.60 3.30 -0.46
C PHE A 153 7.07 4.40 -1.39
N GLY A 154 7.23 4.10 -2.68
CA GLY A 154 7.56 5.14 -3.64
C GLY A 154 7.64 4.67 -5.07
N LEU A 155 7.63 5.65 -5.97
CA LEU A 155 7.90 5.44 -7.39
C LEU A 155 9.40 5.21 -7.58
N GLY A 156 9.76 4.14 -8.29
CA GLY A 156 11.15 3.86 -8.66
C GLY A 156 11.63 4.87 -9.70
N THR A 157 12.66 5.65 -9.35
CA THR A 157 13.24 6.64 -10.27
C THR A 157 13.90 6.01 -11.49
N THR A 158 14.33 4.76 -11.40
CA THR A 158 14.91 3.99 -12.50
C THR A 158 13.85 3.28 -13.35
N SER A 159 12.92 2.59 -12.70
CA SER A 159 11.94 1.73 -13.39
C SER A 159 10.65 2.45 -13.75
N GLY A 160 10.37 3.63 -13.18
CA GLY A 160 9.06 4.28 -13.28
C GLY A 160 7.90 3.51 -12.63
N LYS A 161 8.18 2.38 -11.96
CA LYS A 161 7.18 1.52 -11.34
C LYS A 161 7.12 1.76 -9.84
N ARG A 162 5.91 1.75 -9.31
CA ARG A 162 5.66 1.82 -7.87
C ARG A 162 6.22 0.59 -7.17
N GLY A 163 6.57 0.75 -5.89
CA GLY A 163 6.99 -0.38 -5.08
C GLY A 163 7.01 -0.05 -3.61
N TYR A 164 6.95 -1.09 -2.81
CA TYR A 164 7.27 -1.01 -1.39
C TYR A 164 8.69 -1.56 -1.18
N TYR A 165 9.49 -0.80 -0.46
CA TYR A 165 10.91 -1.09 -0.27
C TYR A 165 11.17 -1.47 1.18
N PHE A 166 11.87 -2.59 1.38
CA PHE A 166 12.44 -3.00 2.65
C PHE A 166 13.95 -2.99 2.54
N ALA A 167 14.62 -2.29 3.44
CA ALA A 167 16.07 -2.24 3.50
C ALA A 167 16.58 -2.63 4.87
N TYR A 168 17.64 -3.43 4.89
CA TYR A 168 18.28 -3.83 6.12
C TYR A 168 19.80 -3.66 5.99
N PRO A 169 20.52 -3.26 7.09
CA PRO A 169 21.96 -3.14 7.04
C PRO A 169 22.63 -4.48 6.74
N VAL A 170 23.61 -4.47 5.88
CA VAL A 170 24.59 -5.56 5.78
C VAL A 170 25.68 -5.26 6.78
N ARG A 171 25.87 -6.16 7.74
CA ARG A 171 26.79 -5.97 8.86
C ARG A 171 28.03 -6.85 8.76
N GLU A 172 29.11 -6.29 9.25
CA GLU A 172 30.30 -7.03 9.58
C GLU A 172 30.77 -6.55 10.94
N ASP A 173 30.84 -7.45 11.87
CA ASP A 173 31.03 -7.15 13.30
C ASP A 173 29.98 -6.09 13.74
N GLU A 174 30.42 -4.98 14.31
CA GLU A 174 29.57 -3.88 14.78
C GLU A 174 29.32 -2.79 13.71
N HIS A 175 29.81 -2.98 12.46
CA HIS A 175 29.76 -1.93 11.43
C HIS A 175 28.76 -2.26 10.33
N ASN A 176 28.03 -1.25 9.90
CA ASN A 176 27.16 -1.34 8.73
C ASN A 176 27.98 -1.07 7.46
N ILE A 177 28.33 -2.13 6.71
CA ILE A 177 29.16 -2.06 5.50
C ILE A 177 28.36 -1.83 4.22
N GLY A 178 27.03 -1.78 4.31
CA GLY A 178 26.14 -1.54 3.20
C GLY A 178 24.69 -1.76 3.57
N ALA A 179 23.83 -1.80 2.57
CA ALA A 179 22.41 -2.12 2.74
C ALA A 179 21.92 -3.08 1.67
N LEU A 180 21.11 -4.05 2.06
CA LEU A 180 20.38 -4.90 1.15
C LEU A 180 18.92 -4.45 1.09
N VAL A 181 18.39 -4.32 -0.12
CA VAL A 181 17.05 -3.78 -0.37
C VAL A 181 16.23 -4.78 -1.17
N VAL A 182 15.00 -4.97 -0.75
CA VAL A 182 13.97 -5.73 -1.47
C VAL A 182 12.85 -4.78 -1.88
N LYS A 183 12.61 -4.67 -3.17
CA LYS A 183 11.46 -3.98 -3.75
C LYS A 183 10.35 -4.97 -4.03
N VAL A 184 9.14 -4.64 -3.61
CA VAL A 184 7.92 -5.41 -3.82
C VAL A 184 7.01 -4.64 -4.75
N ASP A 185 6.52 -5.28 -5.80
CA ASP A 185 5.47 -4.73 -6.65
C ASP A 185 4.11 -4.94 -5.97
N LEU A 186 3.33 -3.87 -5.88
CA LEU A 186 1.98 -3.89 -5.31
C LEU A 186 0.88 -3.75 -6.37
N ASP A 187 1.24 -3.64 -7.65
CA ASP A 187 0.26 -3.50 -8.73
C ASP A 187 -0.67 -4.71 -8.83
N HIS A 188 -0.15 -5.91 -8.53
CA HIS A 188 -0.97 -7.12 -8.47
C HIS A 188 -2.03 -7.05 -7.36
N THR A 189 -1.67 -6.58 -6.17
CA THR A 189 -2.62 -6.38 -5.06
C THR A 189 -3.70 -5.38 -5.44
N GLU A 190 -3.31 -4.28 -6.05
CA GLU A 190 -4.24 -3.23 -6.51
C GLU A 190 -5.18 -3.74 -7.62
N THR A 191 -4.68 -4.57 -8.53
CA THR A 191 -5.49 -5.21 -9.58
C THR A 191 -6.56 -6.12 -8.99
N LEU A 192 -6.23 -6.88 -7.94
CA LEU A 192 -7.22 -7.71 -7.23
C LEU A 192 -8.30 -6.85 -6.58
N TRP A 193 -7.96 -5.70 -6.02
CA TRP A 193 -8.91 -4.76 -5.42
C TRP A 193 -9.83 -4.10 -6.46
N GLY A 194 -9.33 -3.84 -7.67
CA GLY A 194 -10.13 -3.28 -8.76
C GLY A 194 -11.29 -4.16 -9.23
N ASN A 195 -11.27 -5.44 -8.87
CA ASN A 195 -12.33 -6.41 -9.20
C ASN A 195 -13.37 -6.58 -8.07
N THR A 196 -13.29 -5.80 -7.00
CA THR A 196 -14.23 -5.85 -5.87
C THR A 196 -15.23 -4.70 -5.95
N PRO A 197 -16.44 -4.86 -5.39
CA PRO A 197 -17.43 -3.78 -5.36
C PRO A 197 -17.03 -2.63 -4.41
N GLU A 198 -16.14 -2.88 -3.46
CA GLU A 198 -15.71 -1.91 -2.47
C GLU A 198 -14.71 -0.92 -3.06
N GLN A 199 -14.83 0.33 -2.65
CA GLN A 199 -13.84 1.35 -2.96
C GLN A 199 -12.78 1.36 -1.86
N LEU A 200 -11.60 0.80 -2.18
CA LEU A 200 -10.50 0.66 -1.27
C LEU A 200 -9.42 1.70 -1.57
N LEU A 201 -8.82 2.23 -0.53
CA LEU A 201 -7.62 3.07 -0.64
C LEU A 201 -6.71 2.87 0.58
N VAL A 202 -5.41 3.05 0.34
CA VAL A 202 -4.38 3.14 1.37
C VAL A 202 -3.64 4.44 1.17
N THR A 203 -3.48 5.20 2.24
CA THR A 203 -2.65 6.40 2.26
C THR A 203 -1.32 6.12 2.94
N ASP A 204 -0.32 6.92 2.61
CA ASP A 204 0.89 7.00 3.41
C ASP A 204 0.69 7.90 4.65
N THR A 205 1.76 8.16 5.39
CA THR A 205 1.75 9.00 6.59
C THR A 205 1.42 10.46 6.32
N ASN A 206 1.55 10.93 5.08
CA ASN A 206 1.18 12.28 4.66
C ASN A 206 -0.30 12.36 4.23
N GLY A 207 -1.02 11.24 4.19
CA GLY A 207 -2.39 11.17 3.70
C GLY A 207 -2.50 11.13 2.18
N VAL A 208 -1.42 10.82 1.46
CA VAL A 208 -1.42 10.66 0.00
C VAL A 208 -1.80 9.24 -0.37
N VAL A 209 -2.74 9.08 -1.31
CA VAL A 209 -3.24 7.78 -1.76
C VAL A 209 -2.15 7.04 -2.54
N ILE A 210 -1.69 5.91 -2.00
CA ILE A 210 -0.60 5.10 -2.56
C ILE A 210 -1.07 3.81 -3.23
N LEU A 211 -2.17 3.22 -2.75
CA LEU A 211 -2.86 2.09 -3.36
C LEU A 211 -4.36 2.37 -3.37
N THR A 212 -5.05 1.99 -4.43
CA THR A 212 -6.48 2.21 -4.54
C THR A 212 -7.12 1.33 -5.60
N SER A 213 -8.38 0.93 -5.37
CA SER A 213 -9.24 0.32 -6.40
C SER A 213 -9.71 1.34 -7.46
N ARG A 214 -9.47 2.65 -7.24
CA ARG A 214 -9.82 3.77 -8.13
C ARG A 214 -8.56 4.44 -8.67
N PRO A 215 -8.09 4.12 -9.89
CA PRO A 215 -6.84 4.65 -10.45
C PRO A 215 -6.76 6.19 -10.50
N ASP A 216 -7.92 6.85 -10.62
CA ASP A 216 -8.06 8.31 -10.63
C ASP A 216 -7.72 8.97 -9.28
N TRP A 217 -7.73 8.23 -8.17
CA TRP A 217 -7.38 8.74 -6.84
C TRP A 217 -5.89 8.62 -6.52
N ARG A 218 -5.15 7.90 -7.32
CA ARG A 218 -3.74 7.61 -7.07
C ARG A 218 -2.91 8.88 -7.01
N PHE A 219 -2.09 8.97 -5.97
CA PHE A 219 -1.22 10.12 -5.64
C PHE A 219 -1.96 11.42 -5.28
N HIS A 220 -3.29 11.41 -5.16
CA HIS A 220 -4.02 12.53 -4.61
C HIS A 220 -3.90 12.55 -3.08
N ALA A 221 -3.71 13.75 -2.54
CA ALA A 221 -3.73 13.94 -1.08
C ALA A 221 -5.16 13.96 -0.56
N SER A 222 -5.44 13.24 0.52
CA SER A 222 -6.75 13.23 1.19
C SER A 222 -7.05 14.52 1.95
N ARG A 223 -6.03 15.40 2.13
CA ARG A 223 -6.09 16.72 2.75
C ARG A 223 -5.01 17.62 2.17
N PRO A 224 -5.13 18.95 2.32
CA PRO A 224 -4.04 19.86 1.98
C PRO A 224 -2.75 19.49 2.72
N LEU A 225 -1.62 19.46 2.01
CA LEU A 225 -0.30 19.22 2.57
C LEU A 225 0.32 20.53 3.07
N ASP A 226 0.94 20.49 4.25
CA ASP A 226 1.69 21.62 4.75
C ASP A 226 3.07 21.76 4.08
N ARG A 227 3.78 22.87 4.36
CA ARG A 227 5.09 23.14 3.73
C ARG A 227 6.17 22.14 4.13
N VAL A 228 6.10 21.59 5.34
CA VAL A 228 7.09 20.62 5.84
C VAL A 228 6.90 19.29 5.11
N GLU A 229 5.65 18.86 4.98
CA GLU A 229 5.26 17.67 4.22
C GLU A 229 5.67 17.78 2.75
N GLN A 230 5.37 18.92 2.10
CA GLN A 230 5.77 19.18 0.72
C GLN A 230 7.30 19.12 0.55
N SER A 231 8.06 19.70 1.47
CA SER A 231 9.52 19.66 1.44
C SER A 231 10.06 18.25 1.64
N ALA A 232 9.48 17.47 2.55
CA ALA A 232 9.85 16.08 2.78
C ALA A 232 9.54 15.19 1.56
N ILE A 233 8.39 15.40 0.91
CA ILE A 233 8.02 14.72 -0.34
C ILE A 233 9.03 15.05 -1.44
N ALA A 234 9.37 16.33 -1.63
CA ALA A 234 10.34 16.74 -2.63
C ALA A 234 11.73 16.10 -2.40
N ALA A 235 12.18 16.05 -1.15
CA ALA A 235 13.47 15.47 -0.79
C ALA A 235 13.52 13.95 -0.96
N ASN A 236 12.42 13.24 -0.66
CA ASN A 236 12.34 11.78 -0.67
C ASN A 236 11.80 11.21 -1.99
N GLN A 237 11.21 12.03 -2.83
CA GLN A 237 10.65 11.69 -4.17
C GLN A 237 9.76 10.43 -4.17
N PRO A 238 8.77 10.30 -3.29
CA PRO A 238 7.94 9.10 -3.23
C PRO A 238 6.95 8.99 -4.40
N TYR A 239 6.59 10.12 -5.02
CA TYR A 239 5.58 10.22 -6.07
C TYR A 239 6.13 10.85 -7.34
N PRO A 240 5.40 10.82 -8.48
CA PRO A 240 5.75 11.56 -9.68
C PRO A 240 5.86 13.08 -9.39
N THR A 241 6.74 13.77 -10.09
CA THR A 241 6.99 15.22 -9.90
C THR A 241 5.74 16.09 -10.11
N GLN A 242 4.72 15.56 -10.81
CA GLN A 242 3.45 16.23 -11.08
C GLN A 242 2.30 15.75 -10.18
N ALA A 243 2.59 14.97 -9.15
CA ALA A 243 1.57 14.60 -8.17
C ALA A 243 1.14 15.86 -7.40
N PRO A 244 -0.16 16.06 -7.21
CA PRO A 244 -0.70 17.26 -6.57
C PRO A 244 -0.36 17.36 -5.09
#